data_135c6457154d25e7a0ee154eae3f389d
#
_entry.id   135c6457154d25e7a0ee154eae3f389d
#
_cell.length_a   1.000
_cell.length_b   1.000
_cell.length_c   1.000
_cell.angle_alpha   90.00
_cell.angle_beta   90.00
_cell.angle_gamma   90.00
#
_symmetry.space_group_name_H-M   'P 1'
#
loop_
_entity.id
_entity.type
_entity.pdbx_description
1 polymer ?
#
loop_
_entity_poly.entity_id
_entity_poly.type
_entity_poly.pdbx_seq_one_letter_code
_entity_poly.pdbx_strand_id
1 'polypeptide(L)'
;MDYDQLKVGVKEIAEIAASVPEQFRDKCFELLLSSLLRDEGNGATEVEKTDKGKRLDTSQDDVDKKPKRAQGEIPITTQLRVLMKKTGVTKEEIEKLLLYDNGEVHFIKEPHPKGITTGQMEWALLLALKNAILNNSLSTDPEEVRSVCQEKGYYDKTNFAGVFKTERNAKLFRKALVKQGPAEPLSSDGQDALGELIKRIASEAEK
;
A
#
# COMPACT_ATOMS: atom_id res chain seq x y z
N MET A 1 -20.63 -19.08 -14.11
CA MET A 1 -19.83 -20.28 -13.80
C MET A 1 -20.74 -21.44 -13.55
N ASP A 2 -20.43 -22.56 -14.16
CA ASP A 2 -21.10 -23.81 -13.85
C ASP A 2 -20.55 -24.37 -12.53
N TYR A 3 -21.41 -24.83 -11.62
CA TYR A 3 -21.02 -25.35 -10.30
C TYR A 3 -19.97 -26.48 -10.41
N ASP A 4 -19.99 -27.25 -11.49
CA ASP A 4 -19.04 -28.32 -11.75
C ASP A 4 -17.64 -27.80 -12.08
N GLN A 5 -17.50 -26.68 -12.78
CA GLN A 5 -16.22 -26.04 -13.04
C GLN A 5 -15.60 -25.46 -11.77
N LEU A 6 -16.41 -24.84 -10.92
CA LEU A 6 -15.96 -24.33 -9.62
C LEU A 6 -15.43 -25.48 -8.73
N LYS A 7 -16.13 -26.59 -8.73
CA LYS A 7 -15.74 -27.78 -7.94
C LYS A 7 -14.41 -28.37 -8.40
N VAL A 8 -14.15 -28.39 -9.71
CA VAL A 8 -12.86 -28.83 -10.27
C VAL A 8 -11.75 -27.89 -9.87
N GLY A 9 -11.93 -26.57 -10.02
CA GLY A 9 -10.93 -25.57 -9.65
C GLY A 9 -10.58 -25.59 -8.16
N VAL A 10 -11.58 -25.73 -7.27
CA VAL A 10 -11.34 -25.84 -5.82
C VAL A 10 -10.56 -27.11 -5.47
N LYS A 11 -10.82 -28.22 -6.18
CA LYS A 11 -10.09 -29.47 -5.97
C LYS A 11 -8.62 -29.36 -6.38
N GLU A 12 -8.34 -28.75 -7.53
CA GLU A 12 -6.96 -28.48 -7.98
C GLU A 12 -6.21 -27.57 -7.01
N ILE A 13 -6.86 -26.51 -6.52
CA ILE A 13 -6.28 -25.62 -5.50
C ILE A 13 -5.95 -26.38 -4.22
N ALA A 14 -6.82 -27.28 -3.78
CA ALA A 14 -6.58 -28.09 -2.58
C ALA A 14 -5.38 -29.06 -2.76
N GLU A 15 -5.21 -29.63 -3.94
CA GLU A 15 -4.06 -30.49 -4.28
C GLU A 15 -2.76 -29.69 -4.31
N ILE A 16 -2.76 -28.50 -4.89
CA ILE A 16 -1.60 -27.60 -4.89
C ILE A 16 -1.25 -27.17 -3.45
N ALA A 17 -2.24 -26.76 -2.67
CA ALA A 17 -2.00 -26.37 -1.26
C ALA A 17 -1.47 -27.53 -0.41
N ALA A 18 -1.89 -28.77 -0.67
CA ALA A 18 -1.40 -29.95 0.02
C ALA A 18 0.09 -30.25 -0.27
N SER A 19 0.62 -29.81 -1.41
CA SER A 19 2.03 -29.96 -1.78
C SER A 19 2.97 -28.97 -1.07
N VAL A 20 2.42 -27.92 -0.44
CA VAL A 20 3.18 -26.90 0.27
C VAL A 20 3.41 -27.30 1.74
N PRO A 21 4.54 -26.89 2.38
CA PRO A 21 4.77 -27.11 3.81
C PRO A 21 3.59 -26.69 4.67
N GLU A 22 3.26 -27.46 5.70
CA GLU A 22 2.03 -27.36 6.50
C GLU A 22 1.73 -25.94 7.00
N GLN A 23 2.76 -25.24 7.44
CA GLN A 23 2.66 -23.84 7.92
C GLN A 23 2.20 -22.81 6.87
N PHE A 24 2.21 -23.17 5.58
CA PHE A 24 1.81 -22.27 4.48
C PHE A 24 0.56 -22.75 3.72
N ARG A 25 0.01 -23.92 4.06
CA ARG A 25 -1.12 -24.53 3.34
C ARG A 25 -2.35 -23.65 3.32
N ASP A 26 -2.77 -23.15 4.47
CA ASP A 26 -3.96 -22.30 4.59
C ASP A 26 -3.83 -21.02 3.79
N LYS A 27 -2.65 -20.40 3.89
CA LYS A 27 -2.38 -19.15 3.15
C LYS A 27 -2.30 -19.37 1.63
N CYS A 28 -1.73 -20.48 1.20
CA CYS A 28 -1.67 -20.86 -0.20
C CYS A 28 -3.08 -21.13 -0.75
N PHE A 29 -3.91 -21.87 -0.04
CA PHE A 29 -5.29 -22.17 -0.41
C PHE A 29 -6.13 -20.89 -0.53
N GLU A 30 -6.05 -19.98 0.46
CA GLU A 30 -6.75 -18.70 0.46
C GLU A 30 -6.38 -17.82 -0.74
N LEU A 31 -5.10 -17.72 -1.07
CA LEU A 31 -4.61 -16.93 -2.20
C LEU A 31 -5.06 -17.50 -3.54
N LEU A 32 -4.96 -18.81 -3.73
CA LEU A 32 -5.37 -19.48 -4.97
C LEU A 32 -6.89 -19.42 -5.16
N LEU A 33 -7.66 -19.62 -4.10
CA LEU A 33 -9.11 -19.49 -4.13
C LEU A 33 -9.55 -18.06 -4.48
N SER A 34 -8.88 -17.07 -3.90
CA SER A 34 -9.13 -15.66 -4.23
C SER A 34 -8.81 -15.32 -5.68
N SER A 35 -7.77 -15.94 -6.26
CA SER A 35 -7.43 -15.79 -7.68
C SER A 35 -8.48 -16.43 -8.58
N LEU A 36 -8.95 -17.64 -8.29
CA LEU A 36 -9.99 -18.33 -9.03
C LEU A 36 -11.30 -17.53 -9.08
N LEU A 37 -11.70 -16.93 -7.94
CA LEU A 37 -12.90 -16.11 -7.86
C LEU A 37 -12.77 -14.74 -8.53
N ARG A 38 -11.53 -14.25 -8.72
CA ARG A 38 -11.24 -12.96 -9.36
C ARG A 38 -11.26 -13.05 -10.89
N ASP A 39 -10.77 -14.15 -11.47
CA ASP A 39 -10.75 -14.36 -12.92
C ASP A 39 -12.15 -14.44 -13.53
N GLU A 40 -13.16 -14.69 -12.73
CA GLU A 40 -14.56 -14.75 -13.19
C GLU A 40 -15.28 -13.41 -13.27
N GLY A 41 -14.70 -12.35 -12.65
CA GLY A 41 -15.27 -10.99 -12.71
C GLY A 41 -14.93 -10.21 -13.98
N ASN A 42 -14.04 -10.71 -14.83
CA ASN A 42 -13.56 -9.98 -16.01
C ASN A 42 -13.75 -10.81 -17.28
N GLY A 43 -15.00 -10.93 -17.74
CA GLY A 43 -15.34 -11.48 -19.04
C GLY A 43 -14.88 -10.56 -20.17
N ALA A 44 -14.14 -11.15 -21.11
CA ALA A 44 -13.94 -10.78 -22.51
C ALA A 44 -13.17 -9.49 -22.85
N THR A 45 -11.93 -9.67 -23.28
CA THR A 45 -11.46 -9.03 -24.51
C THR A 45 -10.59 -10.02 -25.27
N GLU A 46 -11.05 -10.33 -26.48
CA GLU A 46 -10.39 -11.16 -27.49
C GLU A 46 -8.98 -10.64 -27.78
N VAL A 47 -8.01 -11.56 -27.88
CA VAL A 47 -6.73 -11.30 -28.52
C VAL A 47 -6.64 -12.17 -29.77
N GLU A 48 -6.65 -11.49 -30.91
CA GLU A 48 -6.39 -12.04 -32.24
C GLU A 48 -5.07 -12.82 -32.29
N LYS A 49 -5.15 -13.98 -32.90
CA LYS A 49 -4.03 -14.80 -33.34
C LYS A 49 -3.40 -14.18 -34.58
N THR A 50 -2.12 -13.91 -34.55
CA THR A 50 -1.29 -13.93 -35.75
C THR A 50 -0.10 -14.83 -35.56
N ASP A 51 -0.11 -15.85 -36.40
CA ASP A 51 0.87 -16.89 -36.68
C ASP A 51 2.12 -16.32 -37.38
N LYS A 52 3.31 -16.75 -37.00
CA LYS A 52 4.36 -17.32 -37.85
C LYS A 52 5.70 -17.49 -37.18
N GLY A 53 6.02 -18.70 -37.08
CA GLY A 53 7.19 -19.44 -36.73
C GLY A 53 8.59 -18.87 -37.04
N LYS A 54 9.51 -19.26 -36.14
CA LYS A 54 10.84 -19.80 -36.51
C LYS A 54 11.44 -20.53 -35.31
N ARG A 55 11.72 -21.82 -35.52
CA ARG A 55 12.59 -22.66 -34.68
C ARG A 55 14.02 -22.17 -34.74
N LEU A 56 14.74 -22.23 -33.60
CA LEU A 56 16.07 -22.86 -33.39
C LEU A 56 16.44 -22.68 -31.91
N ASP A 57 16.47 -23.73 -31.20
CA ASP A 57 17.55 -24.62 -30.75
C ASP A 57 18.29 -24.14 -29.48
N THR A 58 18.14 -24.97 -28.43
CA THR A 58 19.07 -25.37 -27.38
C THR A 58 19.78 -24.33 -26.55
N SER A 59 19.38 -24.22 -25.25
CA SER A 59 20.24 -24.62 -24.13
C SER A 59 19.48 -24.47 -22.81
N GLN A 60 19.59 -25.49 -21.97
CA GLN A 60 19.18 -25.62 -20.61
C GLN A 60 19.77 -24.52 -19.71
N ASP A 61 19.09 -24.34 -18.57
CA ASP A 61 19.47 -23.61 -17.38
C ASP A 61 19.06 -22.15 -17.34
N ASP A 62 17.88 -21.92 -16.73
CA ASP A 62 17.81 -20.95 -15.63
C ASP A 62 16.51 -21.15 -14.82
N VAL A 63 16.71 -21.87 -13.73
CA VAL A 63 15.82 -21.96 -12.58
C VAL A 63 15.68 -20.57 -11.95
N ASP A 64 14.44 -20.17 -11.63
CA ASP A 64 14.10 -19.15 -10.65
C ASP A 64 14.88 -17.83 -10.67
N LYS A 65 14.53 -16.94 -11.55
CA LYS A 65 14.69 -15.51 -11.26
C LYS A 65 13.35 -14.87 -10.98
N LYS A 66 12.88 -14.97 -9.70
CA LYS A 66 12.15 -13.84 -9.12
C LYS A 66 12.96 -12.59 -9.46
N PRO A 67 12.35 -11.53 -10.04
CA PRO A 67 13.09 -10.28 -10.23
C PRO A 67 13.61 -9.88 -8.85
N LYS A 68 14.93 -9.91 -8.64
CA LYS A 68 15.57 -9.25 -7.51
C LYS A 68 15.17 -7.79 -7.64
N ARG A 69 14.16 -7.35 -6.87
CA ARG A 69 13.90 -5.93 -6.69
C ARG A 69 15.22 -5.34 -6.20
N ALA A 70 15.72 -4.36 -6.92
CA ALA A 70 16.90 -3.63 -6.48
C ALA A 70 16.62 -3.15 -5.05
N GLN A 71 17.55 -3.44 -4.12
CA GLN A 71 17.49 -2.92 -2.76
C GLN A 71 17.34 -1.41 -2.85
N GLY A 72 16.26 -0.88 -2.25
CA GLY A 72 16.00 0.55 -2.22
C GLY A 72 14.89 1.08 -3.15
N GLU A 73 14.36 0.28 -4.08
CA GLU A 73 13.29 0.77 -4.97
C GLU A 73 11.91 0.64 -4.33
N ILE A 74 11.20 1.79 -4.24
CA ILE A 74 9.85 1.85 -3.67
C ILE A 74 8.86 1.09 -4.55
N PRO A 75 8.11 0.12 -4.01
CA PRO A 75 7.09 -0.59 -4.76
C PRO A 75 5.92 0.35 -5.09
N ILE A 76 5.64 0.54 -6.38
CA ILE A 76 4.50 1.34 -6.83
C ILE A 76 3.23 0.49 -6.78
N THR A 77 2.57 0.50 -5.64
CA THR A 77 1.29 -0.18 -5.42
C THR A 77 0.15 0.51 -6.19
N THR A 78 -1.01 -0.16 -6.29
CA THR A 78 -2.18 0.41 -6.98
C THR A 78 -2.65 1.70 -6.30
N GLN A 79 -2.72 1.73 -4.97
CA GLN A 79 -3.14 2.90 -4.21
C GLN A 79 -2.14 4.04 -4.32
N LEU A 80 -0.85 3.74 -4.30
CA LEU A 80 0.19 4.76 -4.52
C LEU A 80 0.10 5.36 -5.92
N ARG A 81 -0.15 4.53 -6.95
CA ARG A 81 -0.34 4.99 -8.33
C ARG A 81 -1.57 5.90 -8.48
N VAL A 82 -2.67 5.57 -7.80
CA VAL A 82 -3.88 6.41 -7.77
C VAL A 82 -3.57 7.76 -7.12
N LEU A 83 -2.89 7.76 -5.97
CA LEU A 83 -2.46 8.99 -5.28
C LEU A 83 -1.60 9.86 -6.21
N MET A 84 -0.56 9.28 -6.82
CA MET A 84 0.35 10.00 -7.73
C MET A 84 -0.39 10.62 -8.91
N LYS A 85 -1.29 9.87 -9.56
CA LYS A 85 -2.10 10.40 -10.67
C LYS A 85 -3.02 11.52 -10.24
N LYS A 86 -3.62 11.43 -9.06
CA LYS A 86 -4.56 12.41 -8.55
C LYS A 86 -3.88 13.72 -8.15
N THR A 87 -2.77 13.60 -7.42
CA THR A 87 -2.11 14.76 -6.80
C THR A 87 -0.94 15.32 -7.61
N GLY A 88 -0.52 14.60 -8.65
CA GLY A 88 0.66 14.94 -9.45
C GLY A 88 1.98 14.78 -8.68
N VAL A 89 1.99 14.01 -7.59
CA VAL A 89 3.21 13.64 -6.86
C VAL A 89 4.01 12.66 -7.70
N THR A 90 5.31 12.87 -7.79
CA THR A 90 6.23 12.00 -8.54
C THR A 90 6.88 10.95 -7.65
N LYS A 91 7.45 9.90 -8.27
CA LYS A 91 8.21 8.87 -7.56
C LYS A 91 9.44 9.48 -6.86
N GLU A 92 10.12 10.38 -7.54
CA GLU A 92 11.32 11.06 -7.03
C GLU A 92 11.01 11.91 -5.79
N GLU A 93 9.83 12.56 -5.74
CA GLU A 93 9.40 13.29 -4.54
C GLU A 93 9.19 12.34 -3.36
N ILE A 94 8.61 11.16 -3.58
CA ILE A 94 8.42 10.14 -2.54
C ILE A 94 9.77 9.58 -2.09
N GLU A 95 10.68 9.28 -3.02
CA GLU A 95 12.03 8.77 -2.73
C GLU A 95 12.90 9.77 -1.94
N LYS A 96 12.61 11.07 -2.04
CA LYS A 96 13.24 12.08 -1.19
C LYS A 96 12.76 12.04 0.27
N LEU A 97 11.56 11.51 0.52
CA LEU A 97 10.97 11.47 1.86
C LEU A 97 11.28 10.18 2.58
N LEU A 98 11.34 9.07 1.87
CA LEU A 98 11.43 7.75 2.48
C LEU A 98 12.31 6.78 1.69
N LEU A 99 12.90 5.86 2.42
CA LEU A 99 13.65 4.73 1.92
C LEU A 99 12.82 3.46 2.12
N TYR A 100 12.80 2.60 1.10
CA TYR A 100 12.23 1.27 1.21
C TYR A 100 13.37 0.24 1.23
N ASP A 101 13.48 -0.50 2.32
CA ASP A 101 14.49 -1.54 2.47
C ASP A 101 13.91 -2.78 3.16
N ASN A 102 14.19 -3.95 2.60
CA ASN A 102 13.81 -5.26 3.16
C ASN A 102 12.33 -5.41 3.56
N GLY A 103 11.40 -4.70 2.92
CA GLY A 103 9.98 -4.73 3.25
C GLY A 103 9.56 -3.69 4.29
N GLU A 104 10.47 -2.83 4.72
CA GLU A 104 10.22 -1.74 5.66
C GLU A 104 10.31 -0.37 4.99
N VAL A 105 9.59 0.59 5.52
CA VAL A 105 9.62 2.00 5.09
C VAL A 105 10.20 2.85 6.20
N HIS A 106 11.28 3.55 5.88
CA HIS A 106 11.96 4.48 6.78
C HIS A 106 11.82 5.91 6.25
N PHE A 107 11.37 6.83 7.09
CA PHE A 107 11.34 8.25 6.73
C PHE A 107 12.73 8.86 6.87
N ILE A 108 13.30 9.36 5.77
CA ILE A 108 14.59 10.07 5.72
C ILE A 108 14.41 11.58 5.83
N LYS A 109 13.24 12.09 5.44
CA LYS A 109 12.81 13.47 5.73
C LYS A 109 11.54 13.44 6.55
N GLU A 110 11.57 14.18 7.65
CA GLU A 110 10.43 14.31 8.56
C GLU A 110 9.75 15.67 8.38
N PRO A 111 8.44 15.75 8.65
CA PRO A 111 7.77 17.04 8.64
C PRO A 111 8.30 17.92 9.78
N HIS A 112 8.38 19.22 9.51
CA HIS A 112 8.71 20.24 10.51
C HIS A 112 7.48 21.09 10.86
N PRO A 113 6.50 20.53 11.60
CA PRO A 113 5.24 21.20 11.90
C PRO A 113 5.46 22.34 12.90
N LYS A 114 4.69 23.41 12.73
CA LYS A 114 4.71 24.57 13.62
C LYS A 114 4.07 24.34 15.01
N GLY A 115 3.48 23.16 15.22
CA GLY A 115 2.82 22.87 16.50
C GLY A 115 2.32 21.42 16.61
N ILE A 116 1.92 21.04 17.80
CA ILE A 116 1.53 19.66 18.16
C ILE A 116 0.38 19.16 17.28
N THR A 117 -0.68 19.91 17.13
CA THR A 117 -1.85 19.54 16.32
C THR A 117 -1.49 19.30 14.85
N THR A 118 -0.68 20.21 14.29
CA THR A 118 -0.21 20.06 12.90
C THR A 118 0.67 18.81 12.75
N GLY A 119 1.57 18.58 13.74
CA GLY A 119 2.42 17.40 13.75
C GLY A 119 1.62 16.09 13.77
N GLN A 120 0.58 16.02 14.59
CA GLN A 120 -0.30 14.85 14.65
C GLN A 120 -0.97 14.57 13.28
N MET A 121 -1.43 15.62 12.61
CA MET A 121 -2.07 15.50 11.31
C MET A 121 -1.09 15.10 10.20
N GLU A 122 0.07 15.73 10.17
CA GLU A 122 1.09 15.43 9.16
C GLU A 122 1.62 14.01 9.29
N TRP A 123 1.88 13.54 10.51
CA TRP A 123 2.25 12.15 10.76
C TRP A 123 1.12 11.16 10.40
N ALA A 124 -0.14 11.50 10.68
CA ALA A 124 -1.26 10.66 10.27
C ALA A 124 -1.33 10.49 8.74
N LEU A 125 -1.09 11.55 7.96
CA LEU A 125 -1.03 11.50 6.51
C LEU A 125 0.18 10.70 6.00
N LEU A 126 1.37 10.90 6.59
CA LEU A 126 2.57 10.16 6.19
C LEU A 126 2.48 8.66 6.49
N LEU A 127 1.82 8.28 7.58
CA LEU A 127 1.56 6.87 7.89
C LEU A 127 0.59 6.24 6.89
N ALA A 128 -0.37 6.99 6.34
CA ALA A 128 -1.18 6.51 5.23
C ALA A 128 -0.35 6.27 3.96
N LEU A 129 0.67 7.10 3.68
CA LEU A 129 1.62 6.87 2.59
C LEU A 129 2.44 5.59 2.82
N LYS A 130 2.98 5.40 4.03
CA LYS A 130 3.68 4.17 4.43
C LYS A 130 2.80 2.94 4.20
N ASN A 131 1.55 2.98 4.65
CA ASN A 131 0.60 1.88 4.48
C ASN A 131 0.20 1.66 3.00
N ALA A 132 0.17 2.70 2.17
CA ALA A 132 -0.03 2.55 0.74
C ALA A 132 1.11 1.77 0.08
N ILE A 133 2.35 1.96 0.53
CA ILE A 133 3.52 1.26 0.03
C ILE A 133 3.56 -0.19 0.52
N LEU A 134 3.37 -0.42 1.82
CA LEU A 134 3.50 -1.73 2.45
C LEU A 134 2.28 -2.62 2.20
N ASN A 135 1.08 -2.07 2.37
CA ASN A 135 -0.17 -2.81 2.47
C ASN A 135 -1.14 -2.52 1.31
N ASN A 136 -0.72 -1.71 0.32
CA ASN A 136 -1.59 -1.22 -0.75
C ASN A 136 -2.89 -0.58 -0.22
N SER A 137 -2.81 0.14 0.88
CA SER A 137 -3.96 0.80 1.54
C SER A 137 -3.60 2.21 1.97
N LEU A 138 -4.28 3.23 1.42
CA LEU A 138 -4.19 4.62 1.86
C LEU A 138 -5.02 4.83 3.14
N SER A 139 -4.61 4.19 4.22
CA SER A 139 -5.30 4.22 5.51
C SER A 139 -4.34 4.49 6.66
N THR A 140 -4.87 5.06 7.73
CA THR A 140 -4.12 5.46 8.91
C THR A 140 -4.63 4.71 10.13
N ASP A 141 -3.75 4.04 10.86
CA ASP A 141 -4.04 3.41 12.13
C ASP A 141 -3.87 4.44 13.27
N PRO A 142 -4.91 4.71 14.08
CA PRO A 142 -4.83 5.66 15.18
C PRO A 142 -3.78 5.32 16.25
N GLU A 143 -3.53 4.04 16.50
CA GLU A 143 -2.52 3.60 17.47
C GLU A 143 -1.10 3.83 16.93
N GLU A 144 -0.87 3.57 15.64
CA GLU A 144 0.40 3.87 15.00
C GLU A 144 0.69 5.38 15.02
N VAL A 145 -0.31 6.21 14.71
CA VAL A 145 -0.18 7.69 14.83
C VAL A 145 0.19 8.10 16.24
N ARG A 146 -0.48 7.52 17.24
CA ARG A 146 -0.18 7.83 18.65
C ARG A 146 1.27 7.47 18.99
N SER A 147 1.71 6.29 18.62
CA SER A 147 3.06 5.80 18.89
C SER A 147 4.12 6.72 18.28
N VAL A 148 3.97 7.05 16.99
CA VAL A 148 4.89 7.95 16.30
C VAL A 148 4.86 9.36 16.88
N CYS A 149 3.67 9.89 17.19
CA CYS A 149 3.58 11.20 17.81
C CYS A 149 4.22 11.25 19.21
N GLN A 150 4.17 10.16 19.98
CA GLN A 150 4.87 10.06 21.27
C GLN A 150 6.39 10.08 21.07
N GLU A 151 6.89 9.30 20.12
CA GLU A 151 8.32 9.25 19.79
C GLU A 151 8.84 10.59 19.31
N LYS A 152 8.09 11.28 18.45
CA LYS A 152 8.48 12.54 17.81
C LYS A 152 8.14 13.79 18.62
N GLY A 153 7.54 13.65 19.80
CA GLY A 153 7.21 14.78 20.68
C GLY A 153 5.98 15.59 20.29
N TYR A 154 5.12 15.06 19.43
CA TYR A 154 3.85 15.69 19.00
C TYR A 154 2.62 15.11 19.71
N TYR A 155 2.78 14.33 20.76
CA TYR A 155 1.67 13.71 21.45
C TYR A 155 1.11 14.61 22.57
N ASP A 156 -0.16 14.95 22.47
CA ASP A 156 -0.94 15.58 23.54
C ASP A 156 -2.02 14.61 24.01
N LYS A 157 -1.82 14.01 25.19
CA LYS A 157 -2.72 13.01 25.77
C LYS A 157 -4.16 13.51 25.89
N THR A 158 -4.32 14.79 26.19
CA THR A 158 -5.64 15.41 26.47
C THR A 158 -6.39 15.67 25.18
N ASN A 159 -5.71 16.18 24.17
CA ASN A 159 -6.33 16.70 22.95
C ASN A 159 -6.19 15.78 21.73
N PHE A 160 -5.38 14.70 21.81
CA PHE A 160 -5.09 13.82 20.66
C PHE A 160 -6.35 13.40 19.89
N ALA A 161 -7.36 12.86 20.60
CA ALA A 161 -8.60 12.44 19.95
C ALA A 161 -9.45 13.63 19.44
N GLY A 162 -9.33 14.79 20.06
CA GLY A 162 -10.01 16.03 19.67
C GLY A 162 -9.51 16.58 18.34
N VAL A 163 -8.21 16.45 18.07
CA VAL A 163 -7.58 16.93 16.82
C VAL A 163 -8.26 16.33 15.60
N PHE A 164 -8.53 15.03 15.60
CA PHE A 164 -9.13 14.31 14.47
C PHE A 164 -10.65 14.49 14.35
N LYS A 165 -11.29 15.09 15.37
CA LYS A 165 -12.73 15.37 15.37
C LYS A 165 -13.07 16.79 14.89
N THR A 166 -12.08 17.68 14.77
CA THR A 166 -12.34 19.02 14.24
C THR A 166 -12.85 18.90 12.81
N GLU A 167 -13.80 19.76 12.42
CA GLU A 167 -14.42 19.71 11.08
C GLU A 167 -13.38 19.68 9.95
N ARG A 168 -12.32 20.48 10.08
CA ARG A 168 -11.23 20.56 9.11
C ARG A 168 -10.48 19.23 8.96
N ASN A 169 -10.16 18.58 10.07
CA ASN A 169 -9.32 17.37 10.09
C ASN A 169 -10.14 16.11 9.84
N ALA A 170 -11.39 16.09 10.30
CA ALA A 170 -12.30 14.97 10.05
C ALA A 170 -12.56 14.74 8.57
N LYS A 171 -12.54 15.79 7.74
CA LYS A 171 -12.70 15.71 6.29
C LYS A 171 -11.57 14.94 5.58
N LEU A 172 -10.40 14.84 6.20
CA LEU A 172 -9.23 14.16 5.60
C LEU A 172 -9.36 12.64 5.62
N PHE A 173 -10.27 12.09 6.40
CA PHE A 173 -10.54 10.67 6.52
C PHE A 173 -11.98 10.36 6.11
N ARG A 174 -12.25 9.13 5.66
CA ARG A 174 -13.64 8.72 5.35
C ARG A 174 -14.52 8.73 6.58
N LYS A 175 -13.94 8.40 7.75
CA LYS A 175 -14.54 8.59 9.07
C LYS A 175 -13.48 9.19 9.97
N ALA A 176 -13.91 9.98 10.96
CA ALA A 176 -12.98 10.56 11.92
C ALA A 176 -12.16 9.47 12.63
N LEU A 177 -10.85 9.67 12.74
CA LEU A 177 -9.98 8.77 13.51
C LEU A 177 -10.41 8.73 14.95
N VAL A 178 -10.67 7.53 15.46
CA VAL A 178 -11.10 7.30 16.83
C VAL A 178 -10.01 6.53 17.57
N LYS A 179 -9.73 6.96 18.80
CA LYS A 179 -8.82 6.22 19.68
C LYS A 179 -9.26 4.76 19.79
N GLN A 180 -8.36 3.83 19.54
CA GLN A 180 -8.63 2.39 19.53
C GLN A 180 -9.64 1.95 18.46
N GLY A 181 -9.81 2.73 17.39
CA GLY A 181 -10.61 2.39 16.23
C GLY A 181 -9.80 1.61 15.17
N PRO A 182 -10.48 1.08 14.16
CA PRO A 182 -9.81 0.48 13.00
C PRO A 182 -9.03 1.55 12.23
N ALA A 183 -8.13 1.09 11.37
CA ALA A 183 -7.47 1.97 10.41
C ALA A 183 -8.50 2.61 9.47
N GLU A 184 -8.44 3.94 9.33
CA GLU A 184 -9.39 4.70 8.52
C GLU A 184 -8.75 5.15 7.20
N PRO A 185 -9.41 4.89 6.05
CA PRO A 185 -8.93 5.34 4.76
C PRO A 185 -8.98 6.87 4.62
N LEU A 186 -8.01 7.41 3.88
CA LEU A 186 -8.06 8.82 3.49
C LEU A 186 -9.27 9.10 2.59
N SER A 187 -9.88 10.26 2.79
CA SER A 187 -10.86 10.82 1.87
C SER A 187 -10.18 11.38 0.61
N SER A 188 -10.98 11.92 -0.32
CA SER A 188 -10.45 12.71 -1.44
C SER A 188 -9.59 13.89 -0.96
N ASP A 189 -10.11 14.66 -0.01
CA ASP A 189 -9.42 15.82 0.57
C ASP A 189 -8.13 15.39 1.32
N GLY A 190 -8.17 14.23 1.99
CA GLY A 190 -7.00 13.66 2.66
C GLY A 190 -5.90 13.27 1.69
N GLN A 191 -6.25 12.72 0.53
CA GLN A 191 -5.27 12.41 -0.51
C GLN A 191 -4.63 13.67 -1.08
N ASP A 192 -5.44 14.74 -1.30
CA ASP A 192 -4.93 16.02 -1.79
C ASP A 192 -3.99 16.66 -0.77
N ALA A 193 -4.40 16.67 0.51
CA ALA A 193 -3.56 17.16 1.61
C ALA A 193 -2.24 16.36 1.75
N LEU A 194 -2.28 15.04 1.58
CA LEU A 194 -1.08 14.21 1.56
C LEU A 194 -0.17 14.57 0.38
N GLY A 195 -0.72 14.77 -0.80
CA GLY A 195 0.05 15.19 -1.98
C GLY A 195 0.76 16.54 -1.77
N GLU A 196 0.06 17.52 -1.21
CA GLU A 196 0.66 18.82 -0.85
C GLU A 196 1.76 18.67 0.21
N LEU A 197 1.54 17.83 1.22
CA LEU A 197 2.51 17.54 2.26
C LEU A 197 3.80 16.92 1.68
N ILE A 198 3.67 15.91 0.81
CA ILE A 198 4.81 15.28 0.13
C ILE A 198 5.62 16.31 -0.65
N LYS A 199 4.96 17.11 -1.51
CA LYS A 199 5.63 18.14 -2.31
C LYS A 199 6.34 19.16 -1.44
N ARG A 200 5.71 19.59 -0.34
CA ARG A 200 6.32 20.54 0.61
C ARG A 200 7.59 19.97 1.22
N ILE A 201 7.54 18.77 1.80
CA ILE A 201 8.71 18.16 2.45
C ILE A 201 9.81 17.85 1.40
N ALA A 202 9.43 17.36 0.21
CA ALA A 202 10.39 17.09 -0.86
C ALA A 202 11.12 18.34 -1.36
N SER A 203 10.47 19.52 -1.28
CA SER A 203 11.04 20.82 -1.69
C SER A 203 11.85 21.52 -0.59
N GLU A 204 11.68 21.12 0.69
CA GLU A 204 12.48 21.68 1.79
C GLU A 204 13.95 21.27 1.61
N ALA A 205 14.83 22.28 1.51
CA ALA A 205 16.26 22.06 1.42
C ALA A 205 16.77 21.41 2.73
N GLU A 206 17.74 20.51 2.61
CA GLU A 206 18.46 20.00 3.77
C GLU A 206 19.13 21.19 4.50
N LYS A 207 18.73 21.38 5.75
CA LYS A 207 19.35 22.40 6.63
C LYS A 207 20.54 21.81 7.35
#